data_e5a5a8a146aa72851c61dd9a1a1abd07
#
_entry.id   e5a5a8a146aa72851c61dd9a1a1abd07
#
_cell.length_a   1.000
_cell.length_b   1.000
_cell.length_c   1.000
_cell.angle_alpha   90.00
_cell.angle_beta   90.00
_cell.angle_gamma   90.00
#
_symmetry.space_group_name_H-M   'P 1'
#
loop_
_entity.id
_entity.type
_entity.pdbx_description
1 polymer ?
#
loop_
_entity_poly.entity_id
_entity_poly.type
_entity_poly.pdbx_seq_one_letter_code
_entity_poly.pdbx_strand_id
1 'polypeptide(L)'
;MAKEIVWSEQAINSRKSILKYWVLKNQSTAYSIKLDELFREAVTLISKYPSIGKPTDIKNTRAKKLRDYIIFYQEVDNKIHIFYIWDNSKKASVVSRLRGRR
;
A
#
# COMPACT_ATOMS: atom_id res chain seq x y z
N MET A 1 -8.59 -20.85 1.65
CA MET A 1 -9.18 -20.14 0.50
C MET A 1 -8.92 -18.64 0.60
N ALA A 2 -8.78 -17.99 -0.54
CA ALA A 2 -8.58 -16.56 -0.57
C ALA A 2 -9.86 -15.83 -0.16
N LYS A 3 -9.71 -14.77 0.61
CA LYS A 3 -10.84 -13.93 1.01
C LYS A 3 -11.13 -12.89 -0.05
N GLU A 4 -12.36 -12.42 -0.11
CA GLU A 4 -12.72 -11.33 -1.01
C GLU A 4 -11.96 -10.06 -0.63
N ILE A 5 -11.52 -9.30 -1.63
CA ILE A 5 -10.78 -8.06 -1.43
C ILE A 5 -11.68 -6.89 -1.78
N VAL A 6 -11.77 -5.94 -0.87
CA VAL A 6 -12.54 -4.70 -1.06
C VAL A 6 -11.56 -3.53 -0.99
N TRP A 7 -11.50 -2.74 -2.04
CA TRP A 7 -10.67 -1.53 -2.09
C TRP A 7 -11.49 -0.32 -1.70
N SER A 8 -11.02 0.45 -0.74
CA SER A 8 -11.64 1.73 -0.43
C SER A 8 -11.36 2.71 -1.56
N GLU A 9 -12.18 3.75 -1.65
CA GLU A 9 -11.94 4.82 -2.60
C GLU A 9 -10.57 5.46 -2.39
N GLN A 10 -10.20 5.67 -1.14
CA GLN A 10 -8.89 6.24 -0.80
C GLN A 10 -7.74 5.36 -1.27
N ALA A 11 -7.87 4.05 -1.09
CA ALA A 11 -6.84 3.11 -1.54
C ALA A 11 -6.73 3.08 -3.07
N ILE A 12 -7.87 3.12 -3.76
CA ILE A 12 -7.88 3.20 -5.23
C ILE A 12 -7.17 4.46 -5.68
N ASN A 13 -7.46 5.59 -5.07
CA ASN A 13 -6.86 6.87 -5.43
C ASN A 13 -5.36 6.89 -5.12
N SER A 14 -4.95 6.32 -3.97
CA SER A 14 -3.54 6.20 -3.61
C SER A 14 -2.79 5.42 -4.68
N ARG A 15 -3.34 4.27 -5.08
CA ARG A 15 -2.72 3.41 -6.09
C ARG A 15 -2.57 4.15 -7.42
N LYS A 16 -3.63 4.81 -7.86
CA LYS A 16 -3.59 5.57 -9.11
C LYS A 16 -2.53 6.67 -9.08
N SER A 17 -2.46 7.40 -7.98
CA SER A 17 -1.47 8.48 -7.83
C SER A 17 -0.05 7.98 -7.89
N ILE A 18 0.21 6.86 -7.21
CA ILE A 18 1.54 6.24 -7.21
C ILE A 18 1.93 5.81 -8.62
N LEU A 19 1.03 5.13 -9.31
CA LEU A 19 1.32 4.63 -10.66
C LEU A 19 1.54 5.78 -11.64
N LYS A 20 0.73 6.81 -11.55
CA LYS A 20 0.87 8.00 -12.38
C LYS A 20 2.20 8.71 -12.13
N TYR A 21 2.60 8.82 -10.87
CA TYR A 21 3.87 9.45 -10.50
C TYR A 21 5.04 8.79 -11.25
N TRP A 22 5.08 7.46 -11.27
CA TRP A 22 6.19 6.75 -11.90
C TRP A 22 6.16 6.84 -13.42
N VAL A 23 4.98 6.90 -14.05
CA VAL A 23 4.89 7.14 -15.49
C VAL A 23 5.50 8.50 -15.83
N LEU A 24 5.13 9.53 -15.08
CA LEU A 24 5.62 10.88 -15.34
C LEU A 24 7.10 11.02 -15.05
N LYS A 25 7.57 10.45 -13.95
CA LYS A 25 8.97 10.54 -13.55
C LYS A 25 9.89 9.86 -14.55
N ASN A 26 9.51 8.67 -15.01
CA ASN A 26 10.36 7.87 -15.91
C ASN A 26 10.05 8.11 -17.39
N GLN A 27 9.00 8.88 -17.69
CA GLN A 27 8.52 9.08 -19.05
C GLN A 27 8.33 7.75 -19.77
N SER A 28 7.83 6.76 -19.04
CA SER A 28 7.65 5.39 -19.52
C SER A 28 6.65 4.70 -18.60
N THR A 29 5.89 3.75 -19.14
CA THR A 29 4.95 2.95 -18.36
C THR A 29 5.58 1.70 -17.76
N ALA A 30 6.80 1.35 -18.14
CA ALA A 30 7.40 0.06 -17.78
C ALA A 30 7.43 -0.19 -16.28
N TYR A 31 7.96 0.75 -15.49
CA TYR A 31 8.03 0.56 -14.04
C TYR A 31 6.66 0.61 -13.39
N SER A 32 5.78 1.47 -13.87
CA SER A 32 4.42 1.58 -13.37
C SER A 32 3.65 0.27 -13.53
N ILE A 33 3.77 -0.36 -14.69
CA ILE A 33 3.14 -1.66 -14.96
C ILE A 33 3.69 -2.71 -13.99
N LYS A 34 5.01 -2.75 -13.84
CA LYS A 34 5.65 -3.70 -12.92
C LYS A 34 5.20 -3.49 -11.49
N LEU A 35 5.14 -2.24 -11.05
CA LEU A 35 4.70 -1.91 -9.70
C LEU A 35 3.25 -2.31 -9.47
N ASP A 36 2.39 -2.10 -10.46
CA ASP A 36 0.99 -2.50 -10.35
C ASP A 36 0.84 -4.01 -10.21
N GLU A 37 1.64 -4.78 -10.94
CA GLU A 37 1.67 -6.23 -10.78
C GLU A 37 2.08 -6.61 -9.35
N LEU A 38 3.08 -5.94 -8.80
CA LEU A 38 3.53 -6.19 -7.44
C LEU A 38 2.44 -5.88 -6.41
N PHE A 39 1.67 -4.79 -6.61
CA PHE A 39 0.54 -4.50 -5.75
C PHE A 39 -0.51 -5.61 -5.80
N ARG A 40 -0.82 -6.09 -7.00
CA ARG A 40 -1.81 -7.17 -7.15
C ARG A 40 -1.33 -8.45 -6.46
N GLU A 41 -0.06 -8.80 -6.62
CA GLU A 41 0.51 -9.99 -5.99
C GLU A 41 0.47 -9.87 -4.47
N ALA A 42 0.82 -8.70 -3.95
CA ALA A 42 0.80 -8.47 -2.50
C ALA A 42 -0.61 -8.58 -1.93
N VAL A 43 -1.58 -7.99 -2.60
CA VAL A 43 -2.98 -8.04 -2.16
C VAL A 43 -3.52 -9.46 -2.25
N THR A 44 -3.16 -10.20 -3.29
CA THR A 44 -3.55 -11.61 -3.41
C THR A 44 -2.97 -12.43 -2.26
N LEU A 45 -1.72 -12.18 -1.91
CA LEU A 45 -1.06 -12.86 -0.79
C LEU A 45 -1.76 -12.54 0.53
N ILE A 46 -2.13 -11.28 0.74
CA ILE A 46 -2.88 -10.87 1.92
C ILE A 46 -4.23 -11.61 1.99
N SER A 47 -4.91 -11.77 0.86
CA SER A 47 -6.22 -12.44 0.84
C SER A 47 -6.10 -13.91 1.24
N LYS A 48 -4.97 -14.55 0.92
CA LYS A 48 -4.72 -15.95 1.29
C LYS A 48 -4.23 -16.08 2.72
N TYR A 49 -3.43 -15.13 3.17
CA TYR A 49 -2.79 -15.16 4.49
C TYR A 49 -3.01 -13.81 5.19
N PRO A 50 -4.21 -13.58 5.73
CA PRO A 50 -4.51 -12.26 6.30
C PRO A 50 -3.60 -11.79 7.42
N SER A 51 -2.91 -12.70 8.08
CA SER A 51 -1.99 -12.36 9.17
C SER A 51 -0.58 -12.04 8.70
N ILE A 52 -0.34 -12.02 7.38
CA ILE A 52 1.01 -11.81 6.85
C ILE A 52 1.55 -10.41 7.15
N GLY A 53 0.67 -9.40 7.20
CA GLY A 53 1.08 -8.05 7.54
C GLY A 53 1.33 -7.92 9.04
N LYS A 54 2.13 -6.92 9.41
CA LYS A 54 2.41 -6.66 10.82
C LYS A 54 1.26 -5.90 11.45
N PRO A 55 0.91 -6.21 12.71
CA PRO A 55 -0.06 -5.40 13.43
C PRO A 55 0.44 -3.96 13.56
N THR A 56 -0.49 -3.03 13.61
CA THR A 56 -0.18 -1.61 13.81
C THR A 56 -0.79 -1.14 15.11
N ASP A 57 -0.57 0.12 15.46
CA ASP A 57 -1.19 0.74 16.64
C ASP A 57 -2.69 0.92 16.46
N ILE A 58 -3.17 0.86 15.23
CA ILE A 58 -4.60 0.98 14.95
C ILE A 58 -5.22 -0.39 15.08
N LYS A 59 -6.29 -0.47 15.86
CA LYS A 59 -6.98 -1.74 16.14
C LYS A 59 -7.40 -2.42 14.84
N ASN A 60 -7.19 -3.74 14.78
CA ASN A 60 -7.58 -4.59 13.64
C ASN A 60 -6.92 -4.21 12.32
N THR A 61 -5.85 -3.42 12.36
CA THR A 61 -5.19 -2.92 11.16
C THR A 61 -3.81 -3.52 11.05
N ARG A 62 -3.50 -4.05 9.88
CA ARG A 62 -2.19 -4.58 9.57
C ARG A 62 -1.55 -3.80 8.43
N ALA A 63 -0.24 -3.87 8.36
CA ALA A 63 0.57 -3.18 7.36
C ALA A 63 1.45 -4.19 6.63
N LYS A 64 1.37 -4.21 5.32
CA LYS A 64 2.23 -5.05 4.48
C LYS A 64 3.14 -4.16 3.65
N LYS A 65 4.43 -4.26 3.88
CA LYS A 65 5.40 -3.46 3.14
C LYS A 65 5.60 -4.04 1.74
N LEU A 66 5.66 -3.16 0.75
CA LEU A 66 5.96 -3.50 -0.62
C LEU A 66 6.85 -2.40 -1.19
N ARG A 67 8.15 -2.65 -1.31
CA ARG A 67 9.13 -1.66 -1.73
C ARG A 67 9.05 -0.43 -0.83
N ASP A 68 8.88 0.76 -1.39
CA ASP A 68 8.77 2.00 -0.61
C ASP A 68 7.34 2.31 -0.19
N TYR A 69 6.44 1.34 -0.29
CA TYR A 69 5.03 1.54 0.01
C TYR A 69 4.58 0.63 1.12
N ILE A 70 3.53 1.05 1.82
CA ILE A 70 2.92 0.24 2.87
C ILE A 70 1.43 0.14 2.56
N ILE A 71 0.95 -1.10 2.47
CA ILE A 71 -0.46 -1.37 2.24
C ILE A 71 -1.12 -1.59 3.60
N PHE A 72 -2.06 -0.72 3.96
CA PHE A 72 -2.83 -0.85 5.20
C PHE A 72 -4.13 -1.55 4.91
N TYR A 73 -4.43 -2.58 5.69
CA TYR A 73 -5.64 -3.36 5.48
C TYR A 73 -6.21 -3.87 6.79
N GLN A 74 -7.48 -4.24 6.75
CA GLN A 74 -8.20 -4.84 7.86
C GLN A 74 -8.95 -6.06 7.34
N GLU A 75 -9.10 -7.06 8.20
CA GLU A 75 -9.99 -8.17 7.93
C GLU A 75 -11.29 -7.90 8.65
N VAL A 76 -12.39 -7.69 7.91
CA VAL A 76 -13.71 -7.37 8.45
C VAL A 76 -14.73 -8.22 7.71
N ASP A 77 -15.60 -8.91 8.47
CA ASP A 77 -16.66 -9.73 7.90
C ASP A 77 -16.15 -10.75 6.90
N ASN A 78 -15.02 -11.36 7.21
CA ASN A 78 -14.38 -12.38 6.38
C ASN A 78 -13.93 -11.85 5.03
N LYS A 79 -13.69 -10.54 4.92
CA LYS A 79 -13.18 -9.87 3.72
C LYS A 79 -11.94 -9.06 4.08
N ILE A 80 -11.09 -8.84 3.10
CA ILE A 80 -9.92 -7.98 3.27
C ILE A 80 -10.25 -6.59 2.71
N HIS A 81 -10.22 -5.60 3.58
CA HIS A 81 -10.44 -4.21 3.20
C HIS A 81 -9.10 -3.50 3.08
N ILE A 82 -8.70 -3.16 1.85
CA ILE A 82 -7.51 -2.35 1.61
C ILE A 82 -7.97 -0.90 1.69
N PHE A 83 -7.51 -0.16 2.69
CA PHE A 83 -8.01 1.20 2.87
C PHE A 83 -7.01 2.30 2.56
N TYR A 84 -5.73 1.99 2.47
CA TYR A 84 -4.75 3.01 2.10
C TYR A 84 -3.44 2.39 1.65
N ILE A 85 -2.77 3.03 0.68
CA ILE A 85 -1.39 2.70 0.32
C ILE A 85 -0.56 3.93 0.63
N TRP A 86 0.36 3.80 1.57
CA TRP A 86 1.19 4.89 2.05
C TRP A 86 2.53 4.90 1.32
N ASP A 87 2.98 6.10 0.90
CA ASP A 87 4.31 6.25 0.35
C ASP A 87 5.30 6.50 1.50
N ASN A 88 5.97 5.44 1.92
CA ASN A 88 6.86 5.49 3.07
C ASN A 88 8.10 6.35 2.82
N SER A 89 8.53 6.47 1.56
CA SER A 89 9.69 7.28 1.24
C SER A 89 9.37 8.76 1.41
N LYS A 90 8.17 9.21 1.03
CA LYS A 90 7.74 10.59 1.27
C LYS A 90 7.63 10.90 2.75
N LYS A 91 7.06 9.98 3.53
CA LYS A 91 6.96 10.15 4.97
C LYS A 91 8.34 10.30 5.60
N ALA A 92 9.26 9.42 5.24
CA ALA A 92 10.61 9.46 5.76
C ALA A 92 11.28 10.80 5.43
N SER A 93 11.12 11.29 4.21
CA SER A 93 11.68 12.55 3.79
C SER A 93 11.12 13.73 4.60
N VAL A 94 9.81 13.77 4.80
CA VAL A 94 9.16 14.83 5.60
C VAL A 94 9.64 14.78 7.04
N VAL A 95 9.67 13.60 7.64
CA VAL A 95 10.13 13.44 9.02
C VAL A 95 11.58 13.89 9.16
N SER A 96 12.44 13.53 8.23
CA SER A 96 13.84 13.94 8.25
C SER A 96 13.97 15.45 8.21
N ARG A 97 13.20 16.13 7.37
CA ARG A 97 13.23 17.58 7.29
C ARG A 97 12.77 18.24 8.57
N LEU A 98 11.72 17.74 9.17
CA LEU A 98 11.20 18.26 10.42
C LEU A 98 12.24 18.12 11.53
N ARG A 99 12.90 16.99 11.60
CA ARG A 99 13.96 16.75 12.58
C ARG A 99 15.14 17.69 12.40
N GLY A 100 15.48 17.95 11.15
CA GLY A 100 16.61 18.83 10.84
C GLY A 100 16.43 20.27 11.26
N ARG A 101 15.22 20.66 11.63
CA ARG A 101 14.91 22.02 12.07
C ARG A 101 15.08 22.24 13.57
N ARG A 102 15.39 21.22 14.29
CA ARG A 102 15.52 21.33 15.74
C ARG A 102 16.86 21.90 16.17
#